data_23dad0ff9e92ec0f55e2fea1db4cc2ac
#
_entry.id   23dad0ff9e92ec0f55e2fea1db4cc2ac
#
_cell.length_a   1.000
_cell.length_b   1.000
_cell.length_c   1.000
_cell.angle_alpha   90.00
_cell.angle_beta   90.00
_cell.angle_gamma   90.00
#
_symmetry.space_group_name_H-M   'P 1'
#
loop_
_entity.id
_entity.type
_entity.pdbx_description
1 polymer ?
#
loop_
_entity_poly.entity_id
_entity_poly.type
_entity_poly.pdbx_seq_one_letter_code
_entity_poly.pdbx_strand_id
1 'polypeptide(L)'
;GQDNLNEDQLNQVKDMVWNTYVQTKLIENETKKLGLTVTDAELQNVLTEGTNPMLMQTPFVNQQTGRFDVNALKKFLAEYKAQGQANPQLAKQYDTIYKYWTFIEKTLRQQLLAQKYQGLFAHCFLSNKVEAQMAFNDQNQESQIQLAALSYSSIDDNKVQISDADLKAKYDEVKGRFKQYVESRDIKYVDVQVKASAADRAALQKEFAGYSQTLASATDASDVVRKSTSLVNYLGVPVSKDAYPYDIAQRLDSMAVGSTSKVFENNSDNTLNVIKLVSKQLLPDSVQYRQIQVAGATAEESAKRADSIYNALKAGADFEVIAKKYGQTGEKTWLTTRQYQSAPSLDHNTKDYIMSLNTMSVNELKNVALTQGNLIVQVVDRKGMLHKYVAAGVKKNVTV
;
A
#
# COMPACT_ATOMS: atom_id res chain seq x y z
N GLY A 1 -7.11 -7.63 5.76
CA GLY A 1 -6.49 -6.31 5.85
C GLY A 1 -5.11 -6.42 6.48
N GLN A 2 -4.26 -5.44 6.26
CA GLN A 2 -2.98 -5.39 6.97
C GLN A 2 -3.24 -4.97 8.42
N ASP A 3 -2.92 -5.86 9.35
CA ASP A 3 -3.09 -5.60 10.79
C ASP A 3 -1.89 -4.86 11.43
N ASN A 4 -0.87 -4.49 10.62
CA ASN A 4 0.41 -3.94 11.07
C ASN A 4 0.68 -2.59 10.39
N LEU A 5 -0.09 -1.57 10.74
CA LEU A 5 0.16 -0.21 10.30
C LEU A 5 1.00 0.53 11.34
N ASN A 6 2.05 1.23 10.93
CA ASN A 6 2.72 2.21 11.78
C ASN A 6 1.88 3.49 11.91
N GLU A 7 2.30 4.41 12.77
CA GLU A 7 1.55 5.62 13.05
C GLU A 7 1.32 6.50 11.80
N ASP A 8 2.35 6.63 10.96
CA ASP A 8 2.26 7.42 9.72
C ASP A 8 1.29 6.77 8.72
N GLN A 9 1.35 5.44 8.56
CA GLN A 9 0.41 4.70 7.71
C GLN A 9 -1.03 4.80 8.25
N LEU A 10 -1.20 4.76 9.57
CA LEU A 10 -2.51 4.92 10.18
C LEU A 10 -3.07 6.32 9.92
N ASN A 11 -2.24 7.36 10.02
CA ASN A 11 -2.63 8.74 9.73
C ASN A 11 -2.97 8.91 8.23
N GLN A 12 -2.18 8.35 7.33
CA GLN A 12 -2.50 8.35 5.89
C GLN A 12 -3.87 7.69 5.61
N VAL A 13 -4.18 6.56 6.26
CA VAL A 13 -5.49 5.91 6.13
C VAL A 13 -6.61 6.80 6.66
N LYS A 14 -6.42 7.45 7.81
CA LYS A 14 -7.40 8.40 8.37
C LYS A 14 -7.66 9.55 7.41
N ASP A 15 -6.60 10.14 6.84
CA ASP A 15 -6.71 11.25 5.89
C ASP A 15 -7.40 10.81 4.59
N MET A 16 -7.10 9.62 4.09
CA MET A 16 -7.76 9.05 2.93
C MET A 16 -9.26 8.85 3.19
N VAL A 17 -9.63 8.27 4.33
CA VAL A 17 -11.02 8.07 4.73
C VAL A 17 -11.74 9.41 4.87
N TRP A 18 -11.11 10.40 5.50
CA TRP A 18 -11.66 11.73 5.65
C TRP A 18 -11.91 12.41 4.30
N ASN A 19 -10.92 12.40 3.42
CA ASN A 19 -11.04 13.00 2.10
C ASN A 19 -12.13 12.32 1.27
N THR A 20 -12.21 10.99 1.30
CA THR A 20 -13.27 10.24 0.63
C THR A 20 -14.65 10.59 1.19
N TYR A 21 -14.77 10.71 2.51
CA TYR A 21 -16.01 11.11 3.15
C TYR A 21 -16.45 12.52 2.74
N VAL A 22 -15.53 13.49 2.76
CA VAL A 22 -15.80 14.88 2.35
C VAL A 22 -16.25 14.93 0.89
N GLN A 23 -15.51 14.29 -0.03
CA GLN A 23 -15.87 14.23 -1.45
C GLN A 23 -17.27 13.60 -1.65
N THR A 24 -17.53 12.50 -0.97
CA THR A 24 -18.86 11.85 -1.02
C THR A 24 -19.96 12.79 -0.57
N LYS A 25 -19.74 13.53 0.52
CA LYS A 25 -20.74 14.49 1.05
C LYS A 25 -20.95 15.69 0.13
N LEU A 26 -19.92 16.17 -0.50
CA LEU A 26 -20.04 17.24 -1.51
C LEU A 26 -20.88 16.76 -2.70
N ILE A 27 -20.60 15.60 -3.24
CA ILE A 27 -21.35 15.01 -4.37
C ILE A 27 -22.81 14.75 -3.94
N GLU A 28 -23.06 14.15 -2.77
CA GLU A 28 -24.42 13.92 -2.25
C GLU A 28 -25.22 15.22 -2.14
N ASN A 29 -24.59 16.33 -1.71
CA ASN A 29 -25.26 17.62 -1.59
C ASN A 29 -25.59 18.22 -2.96
N GLU A 30 -24.68 18.17 -3.92
CA GLU A 30 -24.92 18.71 -5.26
C GLU A 30 -25.94 17.85 -6.03
N THR A 31 -25.83 16.54 -5.96
CA THR A 31 -26.79 15.63 -6.61
C THR A 31 -28.19 15.76 -6.03
N LYS A 32 -28.31 16.00 -4.71
CA LYS A 32 -29.61 16.27 -4.06
C LYS A 32 -30.25 17.55 -4.59
N LYS A 33 -29.49 18.63 -4.79
CA LYS A 33 -29.99 19.89 -5.39
C LYS A 33 -30.50 19.67 -6.82
N LEU A 34 -29.86 18.79 -7.57
CA LEU A 34 -30.19 18.44 -8.94
C LEU A 34 -31.31 17.39 -9.06
N GLY A 35 -31.77 16.83 -7.94
CA GLY A 35 -32.72 15.73 -7.96
C GLY A 35 -32.19 14.40 -8.48
N LEU A 36 -30.86 14.23 -8.54
CA LEU A 36 -30.24 13.00 -9.01
C LEU A 36 -30.26 11.96 -7.90
N THR A 37 -30.70 10.76 -8.26
CA THR A 37 -30.72 9.59 -7.37
C THR A 37 -30.25 8.35 -8.12
N VAL A 38 -29.87 7.32 -7.38
CA VAL A 38 -29.63 5.97 -7.89
C VAL A 38 -30.84 5.13 -7.56
N THR A 39 -31.55 4.68 -8.58
CA THR A 39 -32.75 3.84 -8.42
C THR A 39 -32.36 2.39 -8.10
N ASP A 40 -33.30 1.63 -7.51
CA ASP A 40 -33.07 0.21 -7.24
C ASP A 40 -32.91 -0.60 -8.54
N ALA A 41 -33.58 -0.18 -9.62
CA ALA A 41 -33.44 -0.81 -10.92
C ALA A 41 -32.01 -0.65 -11.48
N GLU A 42 -31.41 0.53 -11.36
CA GLU A 42 -30.01 0.78 -11.77
C GLU A 42 -29.03 -0.06 -10.95
N LEU A 43 -29.25 -0.13 -9.63
CA LEU A 43 -28.43 -0.99 -8.78
C LEU A 43 -28.58 -2.46 -9.19
N GLN A 44 -29.79 -2.94 -9.41
CA GLN A 44 -30.06 -4.31 -9.85
C GLN A 44 -29.38 -4.62 -11.20
N ASN A 45 -29.34 -3.70 -12.13
CA ASN A 45 -28.64 -3.87 -13.40
C ASN A 45 -27.14 -4.10 -13.19
N VAL A 46 -26.48 -3.30 -12.34
CA VAL A 46 -25.06 -3.45 -12.02
C VAL A 46 -24.79 -4.77 -11.31
N LEU A 47 -25.67 -5.17 -10.38
CA LEU A 47 -25.55 -6.46 -9.69
C LEU A 47 -25.73 -7.65 -10.66
N THR A 48 -26.65 -7.52 -11.62
CA THR A 48 -26.93 -8.58 -12.61
C THR A 48 -25.80 -8.70 -13.64
N GLU A 49 -25.20 -7.58 -14.06
CA GLU A 49 -24.03 -7.56 -14.92
C GLU A 49 -22.83 -8.22 -14.22
N GLY A 50 -22.66 -7.99 -12.93
CA GLY A 50 -21.70 -8.68 -12.06
C GLY A 50 -20.23 -8.44 -12.38
N THR A 51 -19.91 -7.36 -13.11
CA THR A 51 -18.54 -7.03 -13.57
C THR A 51 -17.87 -5.92 -12.76
N ASN A 52 -18.61 -5.24 -11.87
CA ASN A 52 -18.06 -4.14 -11.08
C ASN A 52 -16.93 -4.62 -10.15
N PRO A 53 -15.74 -3.98 -10.14
CA PRO A 53 -14.60 -4.41 -9.34
C PRO A 53 -14.88 -4.55 -7.83
N MET A 54 -15.77 -3.73 -7.28
CA MET A 54 -16.16 -3.83 -5.86
C MET A 54 -16.94 -5.11 -5.56
N LEU A 55 -17.77 -5.55 -6.49
CA LEU A 55 -18.53 -6.80 -6.35
C LEU A 55 -17.63 -8.02 -6.42
N MET A 56 -16.52 -7.93 -7.16
CA MET A 56 -15.52 -9.00 -7.30
C MET A 56 -14.75 -9.27 -6.00
N GLN A 57 -14.78 -8.36 -5.04
CA GLN A 57 -14.15 -8.52 -3.73
C GLN A 57 -15.09 -9.16 -2.68
N THR A 58 -16.32 -9.45 -3.07
CA THR A 58 -17.31 -10.05 -2.17
C THR A 58 -17.26 -11.58 -2.19
N PRO A 59 -17.75 -12.27 -1.14
CA PRO A 59 -17.83 -13.74 -1.12
C PRO A 59 -18.86 -14.33 -2.08
N PHE A 60 -19.56 -13.48 -2.85
CA PHE A 60 -20.62 -13.89 -3.77
C PHE A 60 -20.11 -14.01 -5.22
N VAL A 61 -18.82 -14.11 -5.45
CA VAL A 61 -18.25 -14.32 -6.79
C VAL A 61 -18.31 -15.78 -7.15
N ASN A 62 -18.88 -16.08 -8.32
CA ASN A 62 -18.88 -17.43 -8.87
C ASN A 62 -17.47 -17.75 -9.44
N GLN A 63 -16.82 -18.72 -8.88
CA GLN A 63 -15.45 -19.10 -9.23
C GLN A 63 -15.32 -19.65 -10.67
N GLN A 64 -16.39 -20.17 -11.26
CA GLN A 64 -16.38 -20.70 -12.63
C GLN A 64 -16.47 -19.59 -13.68
N THR A 65 -17.33 -18.57 -13.40
CA THR A 65 -17.56 -17.46 -14.34
C THR A 65 -16.70 -16.24 -14.05
N GLY A 66 -16.11 -16.16 -12.86
CA GLY A 66 -15.39 -14.99 -12.38
C GLY A 66 -16.27 -13.75 -12.20
N ARG A 67 -17.60 -13.87 -12.12
CA ARG A 67 -18.55 -12.77 -11.98
C ARG A 67 -19.31 -12.86 -10.66
N PHE A 68 -19.81 -11.73 -10.22
CA PHE A 68 -20.71 -11.67 -9.07
C PHE A 68 -22.01 -12.42 -9.35
N ASP A 69 -22.45 -13.23 -8.39
CA ASP A 69 -23.68 -14.02 -8.47
C ASP A 69 -24.78 -13.42 -7.59
N VAL A 70 -25.72 -12.75 -8.24
CA VAL A 70 -26.90 -12.15 -7.59
C VAL A 70 -27.76 -13.20 -6.86
N ASN A 71 -27.80 -14.43 -7.38
CA ASN A 71 -28.61 -15.48 -6.75
C ASN A 71 -27.96 -15.98 -5.45
N ALA A 72 -26.62 -16.08 -5.44
CA ALA A 72 -25.88 -16.38 -4.22
C ALA A 72 -26.13 -15.31 -3.14
N LEU A 73 -26.11 -14.04 -3.51
CA LEU A 73 -26.46 -12.94 -2.59
C LEU A 73 -27.90 -13.05 -2.08
N LYS A 74 -28.87 -13.24 -2.98
CA LYS A 74 -30.30 -13.38 -2.59
C LYS A 74 -30.51 -14.54 -1.64
N LYS A 75 -29.87 -15.68 -1.90
CA LYS A 75 -29.91 -16.84 -1.02
C LYS A 75 -29.36 -16.52 0.36
N PHE A 76 -28.16 -15.89 0.40
CA PHE A 76 -27.55 -15.46 1.65
C PHE A 76 -28.46 -14.51 2.45
N LEU A 77 -29.06 -13.50 1.82
CA LEU A 77 -29.94 -12.54 2.48
C LEU A 77 -31.21 -13.21 3.04
N ALA A 78 -31.74 -14.20 2.33
CA ALA A 78 -32.90 -14.99 2.80
C ALA A 78 -32.52 -15.86 4.00
N GLU A 79 -31.36 -16.52 3.96
CA GLU A 79 -30.81 -17.32 5.07
C GLU A 79 -30.49 -16.46 6.29
N TYR A 80 -29.88 -15.27 6.10
CA TYR A 80 -29.59 -14.34 7.18
C TYR A 80 -30.86 -13.93 7.95
N LYS A 81 -31.96 -13.65 7.23
CA LYS A 81 -33.25 -13.33 7.84
C LYS A 81 -33.86 -14.51 8.60
N ALA A 82 -33.68 -15.74 8.10
CA ALA A 82 -34.27 -16.93 8.67
C ALA A 82 -33.49 -17.46 9.90
N GLN A 83 -32.15 -17.38 9.89
CA GLN A 83 -31.29 -18.04 10.89
C GLN A 83 -30.82 -17.12 12.03
N GLY A 84 -31.10 -15.83 12.00
CA GLY A 84 -30.66 -14.87 13.03
C GLY A 84 -31.09 -15.20 14.47
N GLN A 85 -31.85 -16.26 14.69
CA GLN A 85 -32.36 -16.68 16.01
C GLN A 85 -31.89 -18.08 16.46
N ALA A 86 -31.25 -18.89 15.61
CA ALA A 86 -31.08 -20.32 15.91
C ALA A 86 -29.68 -20.75 16.42
N ASN A 87 -28.59 -20.05 16.07
CA ASN A 87 -27.23 -20.44 16.49
C ASN A 87 -26.31 -19.21 16.65
N PRO A 88 -25.82 -18.91 17.88
CA PRO A 88 -25.02 -17.71 18.15
C PRO A 88 -23.67 -17.62 17.41
N GLN A 89 -23.01 -18.73 17.12
CA GLN A 89 -21.72 -18.72 16.41
C GLN A 89 -21.91 -18.49 14.90
N LEU A 90 -22.89 -19.15 14.30
CA LEU A 90 -23.29 -18.91 12.91
C LEU A 90 -23.84 -17.49 12.73
N ALA A 91 -24.65 -17.01 13.68
CA ALA A 91 -25.19 -15.66 13.66
C ALA A 91 -24.08 -14.59 13.57
N LYS A 92 -22.97 -14.75 14.30
CA LYS A 92 -21.84 -13.80 14.26
C LYS A 92 -21.14 -13.78 12.89
N GLN A 93 -20.96 -14.92 12.25
CA GLN A 93 -20.36 -15.02 10.94
C GLN A 93 -21.24 -14.40 9.85
N TYR A 94 -22.54 -14.71 9.88
CA TYR A 94 -23.53 -14.14 8.98
C TYR A 94 -23.65 -12.62 9.16
N ASP A 95 -23.62 -12.12 10.39
CA ASP A 95 -23.66 -10.68 10.70
C ASP A 95 -22.44 -9.95 10.12
N THR A 96 -21.26 -10.55 10.19
CA THR A 96 -20.04 -9.99 9.58
C THR A 96 -20.17 -9.85 8.07
N ILE A 97 -20.64 -10.91 7.39
CA ILE A 97 -20.85 -10.89 5.93
C ILE A 97 -21.96 -9.89 5.56
N TYR A 98 -23.03 -9.82 6.35
CA TYR A 98 -24.13 -8.88 6.12
C TYR A 98 -23.68 -7.42 6.26
N LYS A 99 -22.90 -7.09 7.30
CA LYS A 99 -22.33 -5.75 7.50
C LYS A 99 -21.40 -5.37 6.36
N TYR A 100 -20.56 -6.33 5.93
CA TYR A 100 -19.69 -6.11 4.78
C TYR A 100 -20.50 -5.86 3.50
N TRP A 101 -21.53 -6.67 3.24
CA TRP A 101 -22.42 -6.44 2.10
C TRP A 101 -23.10 -5.08 2.15
N THR A 102 -23.66 -4.69 3.30
CA THR A 102 -24.31 -3.38 3.47
C THR A 102 -23.33 -2.22 3.19
N PHE A 103 -22.09 -2.38 3.60
CA PHE A 103 -21.02 -1.42 3.27
C PHE A 103 -20.78 -1.36 1.75
N ILE A 104 -20.62 -2.49 1.09
CA ILE A 104 -20.42 -2.57 -0.37
C ILE A 104 -21.59 -1.98 -1.14
N GLU A 105 -22.83 -2.32 -0.79
CA GLU A 105 -24.02 -1.77 -1.43
C GLU A 105 -24.09 -0.25 -1.31
N LYS A 106 -23.85 0.28 -0.11
CA LYS A 106 -23.81 1.73 0.12
C LYS A 106 -22.74 2.41 -0.72
N THR A 107 -21.54 1.88 -0.73
CA THR A 107 -20.43 2.45 -1.48
C THR A 107 -20.66 2.37 -2.99
N LEU A 108 -21.28 1.28 -3.47
CA LEU A 108 -21.66 1.13 -4.87
C LEU A 108 -22.70 2.18 -5.29
N ARG A 109 -23.73 2.42 -4.46
CA ARG A 109 -24.70 3.50 -4.72
C ARG A 109 -24.04 4.87 -4.78
N GLN A 110 -23.09 5.14 -3.90
CA GLN A 110 -22.32 6.40 -3.90
C GLN A 110 -21.46 6.54 -5.15
N GLN A 111 -20.80 5.47 -5.57
CA GLN A 111 -20.03 5.43 -6.82
C GLN A 111 -20.91 5.70 -8.05
N LEU A 112 -22.04 5.03 -8.16
CA LEU A 112 -23.00 5.24 -9.25
C LEU A 112 -23.53 6.68 -9.28
N LEU A 113 -23.81 7.25 -8.11
CA LEU A 113 -24.24 8.64 -8.00
C LEU A 113 -23.17 9.61 -8.47
N ALA A 114 -21.91 9.37 -8.08
CA ALA A 114 -20.77 10.16 -8.51
C ALA A 114 -20.55 10.05 -10.03
N GLN A 115 -20.68 8.86 -10.62
CA GLN A 115 -20.60 8.65 -12.05
C GLN A 115 -21.69 9.40 -12.81
N LYS A 116 -22.95 9.38 -12.31
CA LYS A 116 -24.04 10.17 -12.89
C LYS A 116 -23.74 11.67 -12.87
N TYR A 117 -23.24 12.16 -11.73
CA TYR A 117 -22.89 13.57 -11.57
C TYR A 117 -21.76 13.97 -12.53
N GLN A 118 -20.70 13.15 -12.63
CA GLN A 118 -19.61 13.38 -13.57
C GLN A 118 -20.09 13.30 -15.03
N GLY A 119 -20.99 12.35 -15.34
CA GLY A 119 -21.58 12.20 -16.67
C GLY A 119 -22.33 13.44 -17.12
N LEU A 120 -23.02 14.15 -16.23
CA LEU A 120 -23.65 15.43 -16.58
C LEU A 120 -22.64 16.44 -17.10
N PHE A 121 -21.51 16.59 -16.45
CA PHE A 121 -20.47 17.51 -16.92
C PHE A 121 -19.87 17.06 -18.25
N ALA A 122 -19.59 15.77 -18.41
CA ALA A 122 -19.06 15.24 -19.66
C ALA A 122 -20.00 15.50 -20.83
N HIS A 123 -21.31 15.39 -20.63
CA HIS A 123 -22.31 15.67 -21.67
C HIS A 123 -22.56 17.18 -21.93
N CYS A 124 -22.07 18.07 -21.07
CA CYS A 124 -22.09 19.50 -21.33
C CYS A 124 -21.04 19.95 -22.36
N PHE A 125 -20.02 19.14 -22.59
CA PHE A 125 -18.99 19.44 -23.59
C PHE A 125 -19.45 18.90 -24.97
N LEU A 126 -20.00 19.80 -25.76
CA LEU A 126 -20.37 19.48 -27.13
C LEU A 126 -19.21 19.80 -28.06
N SER A 127 -18.72 18.81 -28.76
CA SER A 127 -17.77 19.02 -29.86
C SER A 127 -18.52 19.12 -31.16
N ASN A 128 -18.08 20.00 -32.06
CA ASN A 128 -18.62 20.11 -33.42
C ASN A 128 -17.52 19.92 -34.45
N LYS A 129 -17.93 19.67 -35.69
CA LYS A 129 -16.99 19.41 -36.80
C LYS A 129 -16.03 20.58 -37.06
N VAL A 130 -16.47 21.80 -36.82
CA VAL A 130 -15.64 23.00 -37.04
C VAL A 130 -14.52 23.06 -35.99
N GLU A 131 -14.84 22.85 -34.73
CA GLU A 131 -13.83 22.82 -33.64
C GLU A 131 -12.84 21.67 -33.85
N ALA A 132 -13.32 20.48 -34.22
CA ALA A 132 -12.46 19.34 -34.52
C ALA A 132 -11.51 19.64 -35.70
N GLN A 133 -12.02 20.30 -36.76
CA GLN A 133 -11.20 20.71 -37.91
C GLN A 133 -10.18 21.78 -37.51
N MET A 134 -10.58 22.77 -36.70
CA MET A 134 -9.66 23.80 -36.19
C MET A 134 -8.55 23.18 -35.34
N ALA A 135 -8.89 22.30 -34.37
CA ALA A 135 -7.91 21.61 -33.53
C ALA A 135 -6.95 20.75 -34.36
N PHE A 136 -7.46 20.07 -35.39
CA PHE A 136 -6.62 19.30 -36.33
C PHE A 136 -5.65 20.21 -37.09
N ASN A 137 -6.15 21.34 -37.61
CA ASN A 137 -5.33 22.30 -38.35
C ASN A 137 -4.26 22.89 -37.46
N ASP A 138 -4.61 23.33 -36.23
CA ASP A 138 -3.69 23.92 -35.26
C ASP A 138 -2.54 22.96 -34.87
N GLN A 139 -2.82 21.67 -34.82
CA GLN A 139 -1.80 20.65 -34.51
C GLN A 139 -0.93 20.28 -35.69
N ASN A 140 -1.42 20.43 -36.92
CA ASN A 140 -0.74 19.99 -38.14
C ASN A 140 -0.24 21.14 -39.01
N GLN A 141 -0.51 22.40 -38.63
CA GLN A 141 -0.04 23.57 -39.36
C GLN A 141 1.36 23.95 -38.90
N GLU A 142 2.32 23.86 -39.78
CA GLU A 142 3.68 24.37 -39.58
C GLU A 142 3.83 25.75 -40.20
N SER A 143 4.44 26.68 -39.51
CA SER A 143 4.73 28.02 -39.99
C SER A 143 6.22 28.33 -39.84
N GLN A 144 6.85 28.83 -40.88
CA GLN A 144 8.20 29.39 -40.80
C GLN A 144 8.12 30.84 -40.38
N ILE A 145 8.72 31.17 -39.26
CA ILE A 145 8.78 32.56 -38.81
C ILE A 145 10.25 33.03 -38.74
N GLN A 146 10.45 34.30 -39.08
CA GLN A 146 11.70 35.01 -38.77
C GLN A 146 11.45 35.89 -37.55
N LEU A 147 12.19 35.67 -36.51
CA LEU A 147 12.05 36.41 -35.26
C LEU A 147 13.27 37.32 -35.03
N ALA A 148 13.02 38.58 -34.85
CA ALA A 148 13.96 39.53 -34.30
C ALA A 148 13.54 39.94 -32.89
N ALA A 149 14.37 39.74 -31.91
CA ALA A 149 14.08 40.05 -30.52
C ALA A 149 15.02 41.14 -30.00
N LEU A 150 14.45 42.20 -29.46
CA LEU A 150 15.17 43.20 -28.67
C LEU A 150 14.72 43.05 -27.23
N SER A 151 15.68 42.78 -26.34
CA SER A 151 15.39 42.62 -24.92
C SER A 151 15.09 44.00 -24.29
N TYR A 152 14.02 44.08 -23.49
CA TYR A 152 13.74 45.28 -22.69
C TYR A 152 14.89 45.62 -21.75
N SER A 153 15.69 44.67 -21.29
CA SER A 153 16.88 44.88 -20.45
C SER A 153 18.00 45.65 -21.16
N SER A 154 17.92 45.86 -22.49
CA SER A 154 18.83 46.72 -23.24
C SER A 154 18.53 48.21 -23.08
N ILE A 155 17.40 48.55 -22.49
CA ILE A 155 16.98 49.93 -22.20
C ILE A 155 17.20 50.17 -20.71
N ASP A 156 17.97 51.23 -20.38
CA ASP A 156 18.25 51.60 -19.00
C ASP A 156 16.96 52.13 -18.33
N ASP A 157 16.59 51.55 -17.18
CA ASP A 157 15.40 51.89 -16.42
C ASP A 157 15.35 53.37 -16.05
N ASN A 158 16.51 54.05 -15.89
CA ASN A 158 16.62 55.47 -15.63
C ASN A 158 16.13 56.36 -16.79
N LYS A 159 15.98 55.80 -17.99
CA LYS A 159 15.45 56.49 -19.18
C LYS A 159 13.94 56.40 -19.30
N VAL A 160 13.31 55.57 -18.48
CA VAL A 160 11.86 55.33 -18.51
C VAL A 160 11.23 56.05 -17.32
N GLN A 161 10.44 57.08 -17.59
CA GLN A 161 9.65 57.77 -16.56
C GLN A 161 8.22 57.28 -16.64
N ILE A 162 7.71 56.71 -15.55
CA ILE A 162 6.36 56.21 -15.44
C ILE A 162 5.62 57.07 -14.44
N SER A 163 4.51 57.66 -14.86
CA SER A 163 3.63 58.41 -13.96
C SER A 163 2.56 57.54 -13.32
N ASP A 164 1.97 57.99 -12.20
CA ASP A 164 0.84 57.30 -11.58
C ASP A 164 -0.37 57.19 -12.53
N ALA A 165 -0.51 58.11 -13.48
CA ALA A 165 -1.54 58.06 -14.51
C ALA A 165 -1.30 56.87 -15.49
N ASP A 166 -0.03 56.62 -15.88
CA ASP A 166 0.35 55.51 -16.73
C ASP A 166 0.11 54.19 -16.04
N LEU A 167 0.47 54.10 -14.74
CA LEU A 167 0.21 52.93 -13.92
C LEU A 167 -1.28 52.62 -13.82
N LYS A 168 -2.10 53.68 -13.58
CA LYS A 168 -3.55 53.50 -13.48
C LYS A 168 -4.16 53.10 -14.80
N ALA A 169 -3.74 53.70 -15.91
CA ALA A 169 -4.21 53.31 -17.26
C ALA A 169 -3.88 51.86 -17.57
N LYS A 170 -2.65 51.44 -17.25
CA LYS A 170 -2.23 50.03 -17.48
C LYS A 170 -2.97 49.06 -16.55
N TYR A 171 -3.17 49.43 -15.29
CA TYR A 171 -3.99 48.66 -14.38
C TYR A 171 -5.42 48.46 -14.91
N ASP A 172 -6.06 49.54 -15.36
CA ASP A 172 -7.42 49.50 -15.89
C ASP A 172 -7.53 48.59 -17.15
N GLU A 173 -6.50 48.55 -17.99
CA GLU A 173 -6.40 47.66 -19.15
C GLU A 173 -6.31 46.20 -18.74
N VAL A 174 -5.50 45.85 -17.74
CA VAL A 174 -5.18 44.49 -17.39
C VAL A 174 -5.91 43.90 -16.19
N LYS A 175 -6.65 44.73 -15.42
CA LYS A 175 -7.32 44.33 -14.17
C LYS A 175 -8.20 43.09 -14.29
N GLY A 176 -8.77 42.85 -15.47
CA GLY A 176 -9.57 41.67 -15.74
C GLY A 176 -8.80 40.33 -15.63
N ARG A 177 -7.46 40.40 -15.82
CA ARG A 177 -6.58 39.21 -15.66
C ARG A 177 -6.30 38.87 -14.19
N PHE A 178 -6.48 39.86 -13.29
CA PHE A 178 -6.24 39.75 -11.86
C PHE A 178 -7.53 39.59 -11.06
N LYS A 179 -8.63 39.29 -11.74
CA LYS A 179 -9.90 39.08 -11.08
C LYS A 179 -9.80 37.86 -10.12
N GLN A 180 -10.04 38.13 -8.85
CA GLN A 180 -10.06 37.12 -7.82
C GLN A 180 -11.46 36.44 -7.80
N TYR A 181 -11.54 35.17 -8.13
CA TYR A 181 -12.79 34.41 -8.18
C TYR A 181 -13.09 33.69 -6.86
N VAL A 182 -12.09 33.57 -6.01
CA VAL A 182 -12.20 32.88 -4.72
C VAL A 182 -11.94 33.91 -3.63
N GLU A 183 -12.78 33.88 -2.62
CA GLU A 183 -12.58 34.75 -1.44
C GLU A 183 -11.28 34.35 -0.73
N SER A 184 -10.39 35.29 -0.52
CA SER A 184 -9.15 35.10 0.24
C SER A 184 -9.08 36.01 1.44
N ARG A 185 -8.28 35.63 2.40
CA ARG A 185 -7.99 36.40 3.60
C ARG A 185 -6.48 36.46 3.80
N ASP A 186 -5.96 37.62 4.05
CA ASP A 186 -4.62 37.75 4.60
C ASP A 186 -4.70 37.58 6.11
N ILE A 187 -4.01 36.53 6.58
CA ILE A 187 -3.99 36.19 7.99
C ILE A 187 -2.58 36.36 8.54
N LYS A 188 -2.50 36.89 9.77
CA LYS A 188 -1.30 36.78 10.59
C LYS A 188 -1.53 35.69 11.61
N TYR A 189 -0.58 34.81 11.73
CA TYR A 189 -0.66 33.71 12.70
C TYR A 189 0.65 33.61 13.48
N VAL A 190 0.56 33.02 14.65
CA VAL A 190 1.71 32.64 15.47
C VAL A 190 1.73 31.14 15.52
N ASP A 191 2.85 30.57 15.10
CA ASP A 191 3.10 29.14 15.24
C ASP A 191 3.72 28.89 16.61
N VAL A 192 3.00 28.14 17.44
CA VAL A 192 3.49 27.72 18.77
C VAL A 192 3.86 26.27 18.69
N GLN A 193 5.16 25.98 18.64
CA GLN A 193 5.66 24.61 18.73
C GLN A 193 5.36 24.05 20.11
N VAL A 194 4.43 23.10 20.16
CA VAL A 194 4.17 22.31 21.36
C VAL A 194 5.27 21.25 21.48
N LYS A 195 6.06 21.35 22.54
CA LYS A 195 7.12 20.38 22.84
C LYS A 195 6.69 19.49 23.99
N ALA A 196 7.04 18.20 23.89
CA ALA A 196 6.80 17.25 24.96
C ALA A 196 7.38 17.76 26.30
N SER A 197 6.56 17.77 27.31
CA SER A 197 6.97 18.14 28.68
C SER A 197 7.87 17.09 29.31
N ALA A 198 8.48 17.40 30.44
CA ALA A 198 9.24 16.41 31.23
C ALA A 198 8.34 15.25 31.69
N ALA A 199 7.05 15.51 31.95
CA ALA A 199 6.08 14.50 32.33
C ALA A 199 5.75 13.55 31.15
N ASP A 200 5.56 14.10 29.95
CA ASP A 200 5.32 13.30 28.73
C ASP A 200 6.52 12.42 28.41
N ARG A 201 7.72 12.97 28.50
CA ARG A 201 8.97 12.20 28.33
C ARG A 201 9.11 11.08 29.37
N ALA A 202 8.81 11.34 30.63
CA ALA A 202 8.85 10.34 31.69
C ALA A 202 7.81 9.24 31.48
N ALA A 203 6.60 9.59 31.03
CA ALA A 203 5.56 8.64 30.70
C ALA A 203 5.99 7.73 29.52
N LEU A 204 6.54 8.31 28.46
CA LEU A 204 7.04 7.56 27.31
C LEU A 204 8.24 6.68 27.70
N GLN A 205 9.16 7.16 28.54
CA GLN A 205 10.28 6.35 29.05
C GLN A 205 9.79 5.13 29.86
N LYS A 206 8.74 5.29 30.65
CA LYS A 206 8.12 4.18 31.39
C LYS A 206 7.50 3.16 30.44
N GLU A 207 6.82 3.62 29.38
CA GLU A 207 6.29 2.77 28.31
C GLU A 207 7.40 1.98 27.64
N PHE A 208 8.51 2.63 27.28
CA PHE A 208 9.67 2.00 26.66
C PHE A 208 10.40 1.00 27.57
N ALA A 209 10.41 1.23 28.89
CA ALA A 209 10.89 0.22 29.84
C ALA A 209 10.06 -1.07 29.75
N GLY A 210 8.73 -0.95 29.60
CA GLY A 210 7.83 -2.07 29.35
C GLY A 210 8.13 -2.78 28.03
N TYR A 211 8.32 -2.03 26.94
CA TYR A 211 8.72 -2.61 25.65
C TYR A 211 10.07 -3.32 25.71
N SER A 212 11.03 -2.75 26.42
CA SER A 212 12.35 -3.37 26.62
C SER A 212 12.25 -4.74 27.29
N GLN A 213 11.45 -4.84 28.34
CA GLN A 213 11.23 -6.12 29.06
C GLN A 213 10.50 -7.13 28.17
N THR A 214 9.44 -6.68 27.47
CA THR A 214 8.64 -7.55 26.61
C THR A 214 9.46 -8.05 25.42
N LEU A 215 10.25 -7.18 24.79
CA LEU A 215 11.18 -7.57 23.72
C LEU A 215 12.23 -8.56 24.21
N ALA A 216 12.80 -8.34 25.39
CA ALA A 216 13.81 -9.23 25.94
C ALA A 216 13.30 -10.66 26.12
N SER A 217 12.06 -10.82 26.62
CA SER A 217 11.43 -12.12 26.87
C SER A 217 10.72 -12.72 25.66
N ALA A 218 10.40 -11.93 24.63
CA ALA A 218 9.65 -12.40 23.47
C ALA A 218 10.46 -13.41 22.64
N THR A 219 9.86 -14.56 22.33
CA THR A 219 10.38 -15.52 21.34
C THR A 219 10.14 -15.00 19.93
N ASP A 220 8.94 -14.45 19.68
CA ASP A 220 8.61 -13.70 18.47
C ASP A 220 8.32 -12.25 18.84
N ALA A 221 9.07 -11.33 18.25
CA ALA A 221 8.94 -9.90 18.49
C ALA A 221 7.86 -9.22 17.64
N SER A 222 7.23 -9.94 16.70
CA SER A 222 6.25 -9.39 15.75
C SER A 222 5.10 -8.68 16.46
N ASP A 223 4.54 -9.32 17.49
CA ASP A 223 3.41 -8.78 18.25
C ASP A 223 3.79 -7.54 19.07
N VAL A 224 5.01 -7.52 19.62
CA VAL A 224 5.48 -6.37 20.41
C VAL A 224 5.63 -5.15 19.52
N VAL A 225 6.30 -5.30 18.38
CA VAL A 225 6.50 -4.20 17.42
C VAL A 225 5.16 -3.72 16.88
N ARG A 226 4.28 -4.64 16.50
CA ARG A 226 2.94 -4.33 16.02
C ARG A 226 2.11 -3.51 17.01
N LYS A 227 2.01 -3.98 18.25
CA LYS A 227 1.21 -3.34 19.32
C LYS A 227 1.78 -1.99 19.74
N SER A 228 3.09 -1.79 19.59
CA SER A 228 3.75 -0.53 19.92
C SER A 228 3.51 0.59 18.91
N THR A 229 2.93 0.31 17.73
CA THR A 229 2.83 1.28 16.62
C THR A 229 4.18 1.89 16.25
N SER A 230 5.23 1.07 16.23
CA SER A 230 6.60 1.49 15.95
C SER A 230 6.74 2.13 14.57
N LEU A 231 7.55 3.17 14.45
CA LEU A 231 7.96 3.78 13.17
C LEU A 231 8.88 2.84 12.35
N VAL A 232 9.40 1.78 12.97
CA VAL A 232 10.27 0.81 12.30
C VAL A 232 9.54 -0.51 12.12
N ASN A 233 9.48 -0.99 10.88
CA ASN A 233 8.86 -2.27 10.56
C ASN A 233 9.72 -3.45 11.01
N TYR A 234 9.08 -4.53 11.43
CA TYR A 234 9.73 -5.80 11.73
C TYR A 234 9.34 -6.87 10.72
N LEU A 235 10.26 -7.22 9.84
CA LEU A 235 10.00 -8.21 8.79
C LEU A 235 10.17 -9.66 9.29
N GLY A 236 10.98 -9.89 10.31
CA GLY A 236 11.26 -11.22 10.85
C GLY A 236 12.15 -12.08 9.94
N VAL A 237 12.74 -11.50 8.90
CA VAL A 237 13.67 -12.15 7.96
C VAL A 237 15.00 -11.38 7.91
N PRO A 238 16.10 -12.03 7.51
CA PRO A 238 17.40 -11.37 7.41
C PRO A 238 17.42 -10.28 6.32
N VAL A 239 17.73 -9.05 6.72
CA VAL A 239 17.88 -7.89 5.84
C VAL A 239 19.25 -7.25 6.00
N SER A 240 19.65 -6.43 5.06
CA SER A 240 20.90 -5.69 5.14
C SER A 240 20.82 -4.58 6.21
N LYS A 241 21.98 -4.10 6.64
CA LYS A 241 22.08 -3.07 7.69
C LYS A 241 21.40 -1.76 7.29
N ASP A 242 21.46 -1.41 6.03
CA ASP A 242 20.86 -0.21 5.44
C ASP A 242 19.31 -0.25 5.33
N ALA A 243 18.69 -1.39 5.61
CA ALA A 243 17.24 -1.48 5.78
C ALA A 243 16.73 -0.82 7.08
N TYR A 244 17.63 -0.56 8.01
CA TYR A 244 17.29 0.05 9.30
C TYR A 244 17.62 1.54 9.33
N PRO A 245 16.87 2.36 10.09
CA PRO A 245 17.26 3.74 10.37
C PRO A 245 18.69 3.83 10.89
N TYR A 246 19.39 4.90 10.54
CA TYR A 246 20.82 5.07 10.82
C TYR A 246 21.19 4.90 12.31
N ASP A 247 20.38 5.44 13.20
CA ASP A 247 20.55 5.35 14.65
C ASP A 247 20.43 3.92 15.20
N ILE A 248 19.61 3.10 14.56
CA ILE A 248 19.49 1.66 14.84
C ILE A 248 20.64 0.90 14.20
N ALA A 249 20.87 1.13 12.92
CA ALA A 249 21.90 0.45 12.11
C ALA A 249 23.29 0.50 12.76
N GLN A 250 23.70 1.66 13.30
CA GLN A 250 25.00 1.81 13.96
C GLN A 250 25.20 0.89 15.19
N ARG A 251 24.12 0.47 15.84
CA ARG A 251 24.16 -0.36 17.05
C ARG A 251 24.20 -1.86 16.78
N LEU A 252 23.68 -2.28 15.61
CA LEU A 252 23.51 -3.70 15.30
C LEU A 252 24.84 -4.48 15.30
N ASP A 253 25.94 -3.85 14.90
CA ASP A 253 27.24 -4.54 14.84
C ASP A 253 27.79 -4.88 16.22
N SER A 254 27.56 -4.03 17.20
CA SER A 254 28.07 -4.15 18.57
C SER A 254 27.15 -4.93 19.51
N MET A 255 25.92 -5.20 19.11
CA MET A 255 24.97 -5.95 19.92
C MET A 255 25.23 -7.46 19.83
N ALA A 256 25.11 -8.14 20.97
CA ALA A 256 25.07 -9.59 21.01
C ALA A 256 23.72 -10.11 20.50
N VAL A 257 23.75 -11.22 19.74
CA VAL A 257 22.52 -11.88 19.29
C VAL A 257 21.66 -12.31 20.50
N GLY A 258 20.38 -12.06 20.44
CA GLY A 258 19.42 -12.27 21.52
C GLY A 258 19.34 -11.12 22.54
N SER A 259 20.27 -10.16 22.51
CA SER A 259 20.27 -9.04 23.45
C SER A 259 19.30 -7.93 23.04
N THR A 260 18.79 -7.22 24.06
CA THR A 260 17.97 -6.02 23.91
C THR A 260 18.79 -4.81 24.36
N SER A 261 18.74 -3.72 23.61
CA SER A 261 19.43 -2.46 23.93
C SER A 261 18.81 -1.82 25.17
N LYS A 262 19.56 -0.94 25.82
CA LYS A 262 18.95 0.07 26.69
C LYS A 262 18.06 0.99 25.82
N VAL A 263 17.06 1.60 26.44
CA VAL A 263 16.28 2.66 25.78
C VAL A 263 17.22 3.84 25.48
N PHE A 264 17.16 4.37 24.26
CA PHE A 264 17.99 5.50 23.86
C PHE A 264 17.16 6.53 23.08
N GLU A 265 17.51 7.78 23.26
CA GLU A 265 16.90 8.92 22.56
C GLU A 265 17.73 9.26 21.33
N ASN A 266 17.06 9.56 20.22
CA ASN A 266 17.65 10.16 19.05
C ASN A 266 17.16 11.61 18.95
N ASN A 267 18.08 12.55 19.29
CA ASN A 267 17.75 13.98 19.28
C ASN A 267 17.58 14.55 17.88
N SER A 268 18.10 13.89 16.84
CA SER A 268 18.01 14.39 15.46
C SER A 268 16.59 14.31 14.90
N ASP A 269 15.83 13.29 15.30
CA ASP A 269 14.45 13.06 14.88
C ASP A 269 13.45 13.06 16.06
N ASN A 270 13.93 13.42 17.27
CA ASN A 270 13.13 13.49 18.49
C ASN A 270 12.37 12.19 18.81
N THR A 271 13.06 11.03 18.74
CA THR A 271 12.47 9.72 18.98
C THR A 271 13.10 9.01 20.18
N LEU A 272 12.32 8.17 20.84
CA LEU A 272 12.80 7.12 21.75
C LEU A 272 12.84 5.80 21.02
N ASN A 273 13.86 5.01 21.33
CA ASN A 273 14.16 3.75 20.65
C ASN A 273 14.57 2.66 21.63
N VAL A 274 14.17 1.43 21.34
CA VAL A 274 14.69 0.20 21.93
C VAL A 274 14.74 -0.89 20.86
N ILE A 275 15.80 -1.71 20.87
CA ILE A 275 16.05 -2.70 19.81
C ILE A 275 16.40 -4.03 20.46
N LYS A 276 15.88 -5.13 19.91
CA LYS A 276 16.37 -6.49 20.15
C LYS A 276 17.02 -7.02 18.88
N LEU A 277 18.27 -7.44 18.95
CA LEU A 277 18.93 -8.16 17.88
C LEU A 277 18.57 -9.64 17.95
N VAL A 278 17.74 -10.10 17.02
CA VAL A 278 17.25 -11.50 17.00
C VAL A 278 18.28 -12.40 16.34
N SER A 279 18.85 -11.99 15.20
CA SER A 279 19.93 -12.73 14.55
C SER A 279 20.88 -11.82 13.77
N LYS A 280 22.13 -12.30 13.61
CA LYS A 280 23.17 -11.72 12.77
C LYS A 280 23.89 -12.86 12.08
N GLN A 281 23.83 -12.91 10.77
CA GLN A 281 24.38 -14.01 9.98
C GLN A 281 25.06 -13.49 8.72
N LEU A 282 26.12 -14.18 8.29
CA LEU A 282 26.76 -13.92 7.00
C LEU A 282 25.99 -14.70 5.92
N LEU A 283 25.21 -13.98 5.10
CA LEU A 283 24.29 -14.54 4.11
C LEU A 283 24.51 -13.88 2.74
N PRO A 284 24.13 -14.55 1.63
CA PRO A 284 24.25 -13.97 0.30
C PRO A 284 23.31 -12.76 0.14
N ASP A 285 23.78 -11.68 -0.50
CA ASP A 285 22.90 -10.58 -0.92
C ASP A 285 21.90 -11.03 -1.97
N SER A 286 22.39 -11.80 -2.93
CA SER A 286 21.59 -12.27 -4.06
C SER A 286 21.66 -13.79 -4.17
N VAL A 287 20.49 -14.41 -4.36
CA VAL A 287 20.35 -15.85 -4.54
C VAL A 287 19.68 -16.11 -5.88
N GLN A 288 20.33 -16.90 -6.77
CA GLN A 288 19.71 -17.41 -7.97
C GLN A 288 19.00 -18.72 -7.64
N TYR A 289 17.75 -18.81 -7.99
CA TYR A 289 16.95 -19.99 -7.73
C TYR A 289 16.02 -20.31 -8.91
N ARG A 290 15.46 -21.51 -8.89
CA ARG A 290 14.34 -21.92 -9.73
C ARG A 290 13.30 -22.66 -8.89
N GLN A 291 12.05 -22.65 -9.33
CA GLN A 291 10.96 -23.16 -8.52
C GLN A 291 9.88 -23.86 -9.36
N ILE A 292 9.16 -24.76 -8.72
CA ILE A 292 7.92 -25.36 -9.23
C ILE A 292 6.85 -25.22 -8.15
N GLN A 293 5.79 -24.51 -8.46
CA GLN A 293 4.63 -24.40 -7.59
C GLN A 293 3.74 -25.63 -7.80
N VAL A 294 3.36 -26.26 -6.70
CA VAL A 294 2.54 -27.47 -6.69
C VAL A 294 1.24 -27.18 -5.98
N ALA A 295 0.14 -27.23 -6.73
CA ALA A 295 -1.21 -27.11 -6.21
C ALA A 295 -1.92 -28.46 -6.21
N GLY A 296 -2.85 -28.67 -5.30
CA GLY A 296 -3.75 -29.81 -5.22
C GLY A 296 -5.14 -29.38 -4.80
N ALA A 297 -6.14 -30.21 -4.96
CA ALA A 297 -7.49 -29.93 -4.47
C ALA A 297 -7.54 -29.89 -2.93
N THR A 298 -6.59 -30.56 -2.26
CA THR A 298 -6.37 -30.55 -0.82
C THR A 298 -4.90 -30.33 -0.51
N ALA A 299 -4.59 -29.90 0.70
CA ALA A 299 -3.21 -29.74 1.17
C ALA A 299 -2.45 -31.09 1.14
N GLU A 300 -3.13 -32.20 1.47
CA GLU A 300 -2.55 -33.54 1.45
C GLU A 300 -2.20 -33.98 0.02
N GLU A 301 -3.06 -33.72 -0.95
CA GLU A 301 -2.81 -34.02 -2.35
C GLU A 301 -1.64 -33.19 -2.89
N SER A 302 -1.59 -31.90 -2.55
CA SER A 302 -0.47 -31.03 -2.91
C SER A 302 0.84 -31.54 -2.34
N ALA A 303 0.87 -31.93 -1.06
CA ALA A 303 2.06 -32.47 -0.41
C ALA A 303 2.54 -33.76 -1.09
N LYS A 304 1.65 -34.72 -1.36
CA LYS A 304 2.00 -35.97 -2.06
C LYS A 304 2.57 -35.73 -3.47
N ARG A 305 1.98 -34.80 -4.21
CA ARG A 305 2.49 -34.43 -5.54
C ARG A 305 3.87 -33.75 -5.43
N ALA A 306 4.04 -32.84 -4.46
CA ALA A 306 5.30 -32.17 -4.22
C ALA A 306 6.41 -33.15 -3.82
N ASP A 307 6.12 -34.10 -2.96
CA ASP A 307 7.07 -35.18 -2.58
C ASP A 307 7.48 -36.04 -3.77
N SER A 308 6.55 -36.38 -4.67
CA SER A 308 6.85 -37.11 -5.91
C SER A 308 7.80 -36.30 -6.81
N ILE A 309 7.54 -35.00 -6.99
CA ILE A 309 8.40 -34.08 -7.77
C ILE A 309 9.77 -33.97 -7.12
N TYR A 310 9.80 -33.73 -5.82
CA TYR A 310 11.03 -33.60 -5.05
C TYR A 310 11.92 -34.84 -5.18
N ASN A 311 11.35 -36.03 -5.04
CA ASN A 311 12.07 -37.29 -5.15
C ASN A 311 12.58 -37.53 -6.59
N ALA A 312 11.79 -37.18 -7.61
CA ALA A 312 12.21 -37.28 -9.00
C ALA A 312 13.41 -36.35 -9.30
N LEU A 313 13.35 -35.12 -8.83
CA LEU A 313 14.44 -34.15 -8.99
C LEU A 313 15.69 -34.54 -8.20
N LYS A 314 15.52 -35.12 -7.01
CA LYS A 314 16.62 -35.62 -6.19
C LYS A 314 17.29 -36.84 -6.83
N ALA A 315 16.54 -37.65 -7.60
CA ALA A 315 17.04 -38.76 -8.41
C ALA A 315 17.73 -38.32 -9.72
N GLY A 316 17.80 -37.02 -10.01
CA GLY A 316 18.51 -36.45 -11.17
C GLY A 316 17.63 -36.14 -12.37
N ALA A 317 16.30 -36.11 -12.22
CA ALA A 317 15.41 -35.65 -13.29
C ALA A 317 15.67 -34.17 -13.60
N ASP A 318 15.51 -33.81 -14.89
CA ASP A 318 15.69 -32.42 -15.33
C ASP A 318 14.58 -31.49 -14.78
N PHE A 319 14.99 -30.41 -14.16
CA PHE A 319 14.09 -29.47 -13.48
C PHE A 319 13.11 -28.79 -14.44
N GLU A 320 13.59 -28.36 -15.62
CA GLU A 320 12.76 -27.65 -16.60
C GLU A 320 11.78 -28.58 -17.27
N VAL A 321 12.18 -29.85 -17.52
CA VAL A 321 11.30 -30.89 -18.05
C VAL A 321 10.16 -31.15 -17.08
N ILE A 322 10.45 -31.25 -15.77
CA ILE A 322 9.40 -31.48 -14.78
C ILE A 322 8.54 -30.20 -14.65
N ALA A 323 9.13 -28.98 -14.59
CA ALA A 323 8.37 -27.75 -14.52
C ALA A 323 7.37 -27.63 -15.67
N LYS A 324 7.76 -27.95 -16.89
CA LYS A 324 6.89 -27.91 -18.09
C LYS A 324 5.70 -28.85 -17.98
N LYS A 325 5.84 -30.05 -17.33
CA LYS A 325 4.72 -30.96 -17.08
C LYS A 325 3.63 -30.35 -16.19
N TYR A 326 4.00 -29.34 -15.38
CA TYR A 326 3.09 -28.59 -14.51
C TYR A 326 2.75 -27.20 -15.07
N GLY A 327 3.01 -26.95 -16.36
CA GLY A 327 2.68 -25.69 -17.02
C GLY A 327 3.57 -24.50 -16.61
N GLN A 328 4.78 -24.77 -16.09
CA GLN A 328 5.71 -23.77 -15.60
C GLN A 328 7.04 -23.82 -16.37
N THR A 329 7.78 -22.72 -16.40
CA THR A 329 9.04 -22.65 -17.17
C THR A 329 10.21 -23.29 -16.42
N GLY A 330 10.23 -23.21 -15.09
CA GLY A 330 11.38 -23.63 -14.28
C GLY A 330 12.61 -22.74 -14.48
N GLU A 331 12.43 -21.54 -15.00
CA GLU A 331 13.49 -20.58 -15.27
C GLU A 331 14.24 -20.17 -14.00
N LYS A 332 15.53 -19.83 -14.17
CA LYS A 332 16.36 -19.32 -13.11
C LYS A 332 16.09 -17.82 -12.92
N THR A 333 15.80 -17.41 -11.71
CA THR A 333 15.58 -16.01 -11.35
C THR A 333 16.43 -15.61 -10.16
N TRP A 334 16.64 -14.33 -9.96
CA TRP A 334 17.39 -13.78 -8.83
C TRP A 334 16.46 -13.16 -7.81
N LEU A 335 16.65 -13.50 -6.53
CA LEU A 335 16.13 -12.76 -5.40
C LEU A 335 17.26 -11.98 -4.76
N THR A 336 17.12 -10.65 -4.69
CA THR A 336 18.07 -9.77 -4.00
C THR A 336 17.50 -9.29 -2.69
N THR A 337 18.34 -9.01 -1.69
CA THR A 337 17.88 -8.48 -0.39
C THR A 337 17.07 -7.20 -0.57
N ARG A 338 17.48 -6.32 -1.50
CA ARG A 338 16.81 -5.05 -1.79
C ARG A 338 15.34 -5.21 -2.24
N GLN A 339 14.97 -6.33 -2.85
CA GLN A 339 13.61 -6.55 -3.34
C GLN A 339 12.58 -6.74 -2.22
N TYR A 340 13.00 -7.19 -1.03
CA TYR A 340 12.07 -7.45 0.08
C TYR A 340 12.32 -6.61 1.33
N GLN A 341 13.54 -6.05 1.51
CA GLN A 341 13.90 -5.36 2.75
C GLN A 341 13.13 -4.07 3.03
N SER A 342 12.53 -3.46 2.00
CA SER A 342 11.71 -2.24 2.12
C SER A 342 10.21 -2.52 2.23
N ALA A 343 9.82 -3.79 2.29
CA ALA A 343 8.41 -4.15 2.44
C ALA A 343 7.88 -3.68 3.81
N PRO A 344 6.65 -3.19 3.89
CA PRO A 344 6.06 -2.80 5.17
C PRO A 344 5.78 -4.00 6.08
N SER A 345 5.47 -5.14 5.49
CA SER A 345 5.26 -6.43 6.16
C SER A 345 5.44 -7.57 5.16
N LEU A 346 5.65 -8.77 5.69
CA LEU A 346 5.71 -10.01 4.91
C LEU A 346 4.74 -11.01 5.52
N ASP A 347 3.99 -11.72 4.68
CA ASP A 347 3.16 -12.84 5.10
C ASP A 347 4.04 -14.05 5.49
N HIS A 348 3.43 -15.01 6.17
CA HIS A 348 4.15 -16.19 6.68
C HIS A 348 4.83 -17.00 5.55
N ASN A 349 4.14 -17.25 4.45
CA ASN A 349 4.69 -18.01 3.32
C ASN A 349 5.91 -17.30 2.71
N THR A 350 5.82 -15.98 2.52
CA THR A 350 6.93 -15.16 2.00
C THR A 350 8.12 -15.15 2.95
N LYS A 351 7.90 -15.08 4.27
CA LYS A 351 8.98 -15.20 5.28
C LYS A 351 9.69 -16.55 5.18
N ASP A 352 8.96 -17.65 5.18
CA ASP A 352 9.52 -19.00 5.10
C ASP A 352 10.28 -19.24 3.79
N TYR A 353 9.76 -18.68 2.71
CA TYR A 353 10.41 -18.71 1.42
C TYR A 353 11.75 -17.95 1.42
N ILE A 354 11.76 -16.70 1.88
CA ILE A 354 12.97 -15.88 1.98
C ILE A 354 13.99 -16.53 2.92
N MET A 355 13.57 -17.06 4.06
CA MET A 355 14.42 -17.77 5.01
C MET A 355 15.05 -19.00 4.36
N SER A 356 14.24 -19.79 3.65
CA SER A 356 14.73 -20.97 2.94
C SER A 356 15.78 -20.61 1.90
N LEU A 357 15.54 -19.63 1.04
CA LEU A 357 16.50 -19.19 0.02
C LEU A 357 17.81 -18.66 0.60
N ASN A 358 17.75 -17.93 1.71
CA ASN A 358 18.94 -17.38 2.36
C ASN A 358 19.82 -18.48 3.00
N THR A 359 19.24 -19.58 3.46
CA THR A 359 19.95 -20.64 4.22
C THR A 359 20.34 -21.83 3.39
N MET A 360 19.62 -22.15 2.29
CA MET A 360 19.91 -23.29 1.41
C MET A 360 21.29 -23.16 0.74
N SER A 361 22.00 -24.26 0.60
CA SER A 361 23.25 -24.35 -0.15
C SER A 361 23.01 -24.32 -1.67
N VAL A 362 24.08 -24.03 -2.44
CA VAL A 362 24.00 -24.13 -3.91
C VAL A 362 23.72 -25.58 -4.30
N ASN A 363 22.82 -25.78 -5.26
CA ASN A 363 22.26 -27.05 -5.71
C ASN A 363 21.35 -27.77 -4.70
N GLU A 364 21.12 -27.22 -3.53
CA GLU A 364 20.16 -27.76 -2.59
C GLU A 364 18.73 -27.62 -3.11
N LEU A 365 17.96 -28.69 -2.93
CA LEU A 365 16.55 -28.79 -3.28
C LEU A 365 15.71 -28.88 -2.00
N LYS A 366 14.64 -28.10 -1.92
CA LYS A 366 13.74 -28.08 -0.77
C LYS A 366 12.28 -28.09 -1.21
N ASN A 367 11.45 -28.85 -0.46
CA ASN A 367 10.00 -28.76 -0.55
C ASN A 367 9.53 -27.82 0.57
N VAL A 368 9.02 -26.64 0.21
CA VAL A 368 8.51 -25.64 1.14
C VAL A 368 6.99 -25.73 1.13
N ALA A 369 6.41 -26.06 2.30
CA ALA A 369 4.96 -26.05 2.47
C ALA A 369 4.47 -24.59 2.55
N LEU A 370 3.41 -24.27 1.81
CA LEU A 370 2.73 -22.98 1.83
C LEU A 370 1.32 -23.18 2.37
N THR A 371 0.65 -22.10 2.73
CA THR A 371 -0.75 -22.13 3.20
C THR A 371 -1.69 -22.75 2.17
N GLN A 372 -1.39 -22.57 0.86
CA GLN A 372 -2.16 -23.16 -0.24
C GLN A 372 -1.20 -23.85 -1.21
N GLY A 373 -0.79 -25.07 -0.88
CA GLY A 373 0.05 -25.87 -1.74
C GLY A 373 1.51 -25.98 -1.27
N ASN A 374 2.38 -26.37 -2.19
CA ASN A 374 3.81 -26.57 -1.93
C ASN A 374 4.65 -25.87 -3.00
N LEU A 375 5.88 -25.55 -2.65
CA LEU A 375 6.86 -24.96 -3.55
C LEU A 375 8.14 -25.80 -3.53
N ILE A 376 8.48 -26.38 -4.67
CA ILE A 376 9.79 -27.04 -4.83
C ILE A 376 10.78 -25.99 -5.31
N VAL A 377 11.81 -25.75 -4.51
CA VAL A 377 12.80 -24.70 -4.77
C VAL A 377 14.18 -25.32 -4.87
N GLN A 378 14.97 -24.86 -5.84
CA GLN A 378 16.39 -25.17 -5.93
C GLN A 378 17.22 -23.89 -6.02
N VAL A 379 18.20 -23.75 -5.15
CA VAL A 379 19.21 -22.69 -5.25
C VAL A 379 20.24 -23.07 -6.30
N VAL A 380 20.52 -22.15 -7.22
CA VAL A 380 21.43 -22.37 -8.36
C VAL A 380 22.77 -21.64 -8.15
N ASP A 381 22.73 -20.41 -7.65
CA ASP A 381 23.91 -19.57 -7.45
C ASP A 381 23.72 -18.59 -6.28
N ARG A 382 24.81 -18.06 -5.75
CA ARG A 382 24.81 -17.08 -4.65
C ARG A 382 25.86 -16.03 -4.89
N LYS A 383 25.52 -14.77 -4.64
CA LYS A 383 26.45 -13.63 -4.82
C LYS A 383 26.39 -12.65 -3.65
N GLY A 384 27.52 -12.02 -3.39
CA GLY A 384 27.64 -10.91 -2.45
C GLY A 384 27.37 -11.33 -1.00
N MET A 385 28.31 -12.01 -0.35
CA MET A 385 28.19 -12.37 1.07
C MET A 385 28.27 -11.12 1.95
N LEU A 386 27.26 -10.88 2.77
CA LEU A 386 27.19 -9.74 3.69
C LEU A 386 26.52 -10.14 5.02
N HIS A 387 26.82 -9.36 6.06
CA HIS A 387 26.10 -9.54 7.31
C HIS A 387 24.67 -9.05 7.16
N LYS A 388 23.71 -9.96 7.39
CA LYS A 388 22.29 -9.66 7.47
C LYS A 388 21.81 -9.77 8.91
N TYR A 389 20.82 -8.96 9.23
CA TYR A 389 20.29 -8.78 10.57
C TYR A 389 18.79 -9.04 10.60
N VAL A 390 18.34 -9.66 11.66
CA VAL A 390 16.94 -9.64 12.09
C VAL A 390 16.90 -8.88 13.40
N ALA A 391 16.38 -7.65 13.37
CA ALA A 391 16.27 -6.82 14.55
C ALA A 391 14.87 -6.27 14.70
N ALA A 392 14.30 -6.41 15.90
CA ALA A 392 13.01 -5.86 16.27
C ALA A 392 13.24 -4.54 17.00
N GLY A 393 12.74 -3.44 16.42
CA GLY A 393 12.85 -2.10 16.98
C GLY A 393 11.50 -1.52 17.35
N VAL A 394 11.39 -0.93 18.54
CA VAL A 394 10.31 0.01 18.85
C VAL A 394 10.91 1.41 18.80
N LYS A 395 10.40 2.22 17.89
CA LYS A 395 10.77 3.62 17.67
C LYS A 395 9.51 4.46 17.66
N LYS A 396 9.42 5.48 18.51
CA LYS A 396 8.27 6.39 18.59
C LYS A 396 8.73 7.83 18.73
N ASN A 397 7.96 8.75 18.19
CA ASN A 397 8.17 10.18 18.39
C ASN A 397 7.94 10.56 19.85
N VAL A 398 8.77 11.46 20.35
CA VAL A 398 8.54 12.12 21.63
C VAL A 398 7.54 13.26 21.41
N THR A 399 6.27 12.96 21.63
CA THR A 399 5.14 13.89 21.42
C THR A 399 4.44 14.20 22.75
N VAL A 400 3.58 15.20 22.73
CA VAL A 400 2.67 15.54 23.83
C VAL A 400 1.55 14.53 23.90
#